data_dd6164c7b3e99a394f627a5acb169b6a
#
_entry.id   dd6164c7b3e99a394f627a5acb169b6a
#
_cell.length_a   1.000
_cell.length_b   1.000
_cell.length_c   1.000
_cell.angle_alpha   90.00
_cell.angle_beta   90.00
_cell.angle_gamma   90.00
#
_symmetry.space_group_name_H-M   'P 1'
#
loop_
_entity.id
_entity.type
_entity.pdbx_description
1 polymer ?
#
loop_
_entity_poly.entity_id
_entity_poly.type
_entity_poly.pdbx_seq_one_letter_code
_entity_poly.pdbx_strand_id
1 'polypeptide(L)'
;DHVITLDLENNRVTAVPIEPRGCVGSYDSAGGRYTLYNSTQNVHANRDTFAENVLGIEKDKLHHIAPDVGGGFGVKNSAYPEPPMVLFAAKKLGRPVKWINSRSDSFLSDTHGRGQTSRVKLALNRDGKFLALHTETVGALGAYCWTIGPFTPTGGSARTQGGPYAFPTMYYRGRAVFTNTAPMDPYRGAGRPEATFQTERIIEYTSRMLGLDPVEIRRKNLIAPDALPHKTPMGLDIDCGDFPHLFERTLELADPGTFAGHADKAKQAGRLFGFAIAPYLECTGGGPKEFAGVTFSADGSVSLAVGSQSTGMGQAHKPTPKSTF
;
A
#
# COMPACT_ATOMS: atom_id res chain seq x y z
N ASP A 1 7.36 12.38 31.42
CA ASP A 1 7.50 11.66 32.68
C ASP A 1 7.74 10.17 32.47
N HIS A 2 7.27 9.63 31.33
CA HIS A 2 7.49 8.25 30.94
C HIS A 2 8.11 8.19 29.54
N VAL A 3 9.07 7.28 29.35
CA VAL A 3 9.62 6.93 28.04
C VAL A 3 9.62 5.42 27.93
N ILE A 4 8.78 4.91 27.07
CA ILE A 4 8.62 3.47 26.82
C ILE A 4 9.30 3.12 25.50
N THR A 5 10.04 2.02 25.49
CA THR A 5 10.73 1.51 24.29
C THR A 5 10.21 0.13 23.93
N LEU A 6 10.01 -0.10 22.65
CA LEU A 6 9.55 -1.38 22.10
C LEU A 6 10.34 -1.71 20.83
N ASP A 7 10.90 -2.92 20.78
CA ASP A 7 11.44 -3.49 19.57
C ASP A 7 10.36 -4.31 18.86
N LEU A 8 10.22 -4.09 17.56
CA LEU A 8 9.16 -4.65 16.72
C LEU A 8 9.74 -5.35 15.50
N GLU A 9 9.14 -6.46 15.16
CA GLU A 9 9.32 -7.12 13.87
C GLU A 9 8.01 -7.09 13.10
N ASN A 10 8.04 -6.52 11.90
CA ASN A 10 6.94 -6.54 10.95
C ASN A 10 7.29 -7.59 9.88
N ASN A 11 6.66 -8.74 9.95
CA ASN A 11 6.97 -9.89 9.12
C ASN A 11 6.82 -9.58 7.63
N ARG A 12 7.67 -10.18 6.82
CA ARG A 12 7.54 -10.18 5.37
C ARG A 12 6.25 -10.86 4.94
N VAL A 13 5.55 -10.27 3.96
CA VAL A 13 4.31 -10.81 3.38
C VAL A 13 4.34 -10.70 1.86
N THR A 14 3.55 -11.56 1.19
CA THR A 14 3.27 -11.46 -0.25
C THR A 14 1.80 -11.09 -0.49
N ALA A 15 1.51 -10.43 -1.59
CA ALA A 15 0.19 -9.88 -1.89
C ALA A 15 -0.86 -10.94 -2.26
N VAL A 16 -0.46 -12.06 -2.81
CA VAL A 16 -1.32 -13.18 -3.23
C VAL A 16 -2.60 -12.74 -3.97
N PRO A 17 -2.54 -12.01 -5.10
CA PRO A 17 -3.71 -11.76 -5.92
C PRO A 17 -4.35 -13.09 -6.34
N ILE A 18 -5.69 -13.15 -6.45
CA ILE A 18 -6.38 -14.37 -6.92
C ILE A 18 -5.87 -14.76 -8.32
N GLU A 19 -5.73 -13.79 -9.22
CA GLU A 19 -5.07 -13.95 -10.50
C GLU A 19 -3.55 -13.85 -10.33
N PRO A 20 -2.75 -14.90 -10.57
CA PRO A 20 -1.29 -14.81 -10.66
C PRO A 20 -0.86 -13.88 -11.81
N ARG A 21 0.44 -13.52 -11.86
CA ARG A 21 0.97 -12.77 -13.00
C ARG A 21 0.88 -13.60 -14.28
N GLY A 22 0.61 -12.95 -15.39
CA GLY A 22 0.57 -13.61 -16.70
C GLY A 22 0.61 -12.61 -17.84
N CYS A 23 1.15 -13.04 -18.97
CA CYS A 23 1.23 -12.21 -20.16
C CYS A 23 1.17 -13.03 -21.47
N VAL A 24 0.78 -12.37 -22.55
CA VAL A 24 0.85 -12.88 -23.92
C VAL A 24 1.52 -11.83 -24.78
N GLY A 25 2.58 -12.20 -25.47
CA GLY A 25 3.29 -11.34 -26.42
C GLY A 25 3.13 -11.81 -27.85
N SER A 26 3.03 -10.87 -28.80
CA SER A 26 3.07 -11.12 -30.24
C SER A 26 3.93 -10.07 -30.93
N TYR A 27 4.38 -10.39 -32.16
CA TYR A 27 5.14 -9.52 -33.00
C TYR A 27 4.61 -9.56 -34.44
N ASP A 28 4.28 -8.39 -34.96
CA ASP A 28 3.95 -8.20 -36.38
C ASP A 28 5.22 -7.82 -37.15
N SER A 29 5.69 -8.73 -37.99
CA SER A 29 6.90 -8.52 -38.79
C SER A 29 6.72 -7.49 -39.91
N ALA A 30 5.51 -7.29 -40.43
CA ALA A 30 5.22 -6.34 -41.49
C ALA A 30 5.25 -4.90 -40.96
N GLY A 31 4.63 -4.66 -39.81
CA GLY A 31 4.62 -3.34 -39.13
C GLY A 31 5.79 -3.08 -38.19
N GLY A 32 6.60 -4.10 -37.89
CA GLY A 32 7.68 -4.00 -36.91
C GLY A 32 7.18 -3.73 -35.49
N ARG A 33 5.98 -4.18 -35.14
CA ARG A 33 5.28 -3.80 -33.91
C ARG A 33 5.04 -4.98 -32.98
N TYR A 34 5.27 -4.73 -31.69
CA TYR A 34 4.94 -5.70 -30.63
C TYR A 34 3.57 -5.38 -30.03
N THR A 35 2.86 -6.43 -29.61
CA THR A 35 1.68 -6.33 -28.77
C THR A 35 1.85 -7.21 -27.55
N LEU A 36 1.62 -6.62 -26.37
CA LEU A 36 1.72 -7.29 -25.07
C LEU A 36 0.40 -7.17 -24.32
N TYR A 37 -0.27 -8.28 -24.07
CA TYR A 37 -1.32 -8.37 -23.06
C TYR A 37 -0.69 -8.79 -21.74
N ASN A 38 -0.90 -8.03 -20.68
CA ASN A 38 -0.20 -8.25 -19.41
C ASN A 38 -1.10 -7.93 -18.21
N SER A 39 -1.13 -8.84 -17.24
CA SER A 39 -1.75 -8.60 -15.94
C SER A 39 -0.86 -7.67 -15.13
N THR A 40 -1.07 -6.37 -15.24
CA THR A 40 -0.22 -5.31 -14.65
C THR A 40 -1.05 -4.17 -14.04
N GLN A 41 -0.45 -3.42 -13.11
CA GLN A 41 -1.00 -2.19 -12.54
C GLN A 41 -0.39 -0.92 -13.17
N ASN A 42 0.56 -1.06 -14.08
CA ASN A 42 1.35 0.07 -14.59
C ASN A 42 1.65 -0.08 -16.08
N VAL A 43 0.62 0.16 -16.91
CA VAL A 43 0.72 -0.06 -18.37
C VAL A 43 1.77 0.86 -19.00
N HIS A 44 1.71 2.16 -18.70
CA HIS A 44 2.55 3.16 -19.39
C HIS A 44 4.00 3.05 -18.98
N ALA A 45 4.33 3.10 -17.68
CA ALA A 45 5.72 3.05 -17.25
C ALA A 45 6.38 1.69 -17.55
N ASN A 46 5.63 0.58 -17.45
CA ASN A 46 6.17 -0.72 -17.83
C ASN A 46 6.37 -0.82 -19.35
N ARG A 47 5.49 -0.24 -20.19
CA ARG A 47 5.72 -0.14 -21.63
C ARG A 47 7.02 0.59 -21.92
N ASP A 48 7.21 1.77 -21.34
CA ASP A 48 8.40 2.59 -21.59
C ASP A 48 9.68 1.84 -21.12
N THR A 49 9.63 1.21 -19.96
CA THR A 49 10.75 0.39 -19.47
C THR A 49 11.05 -0.80 -20.39
N PHE A 50 10.05 -1.55 -20.81
CA PHE A 50 10.25 -2.73 -21.68
C PHE A 50 10.72 -2.32 -23.07
N ALA A 51 10.17 -1.26 -23.66
CA ALA A 51 10.57 -0.79 -24.96
C ALA A 51 12.00 -0.21 -24.96
N GLU A 52 12.21 0.85 -24.19
CA GLU A 52 13.43 1.65 -24.26
C GLU A 52 14.60 0.95 -23.56
N ASN A 53 14.40 0.45 -22.32
CA ASN A 53 15.51 -0.05 -21.51
C ASN A 53 15.82 -1.54 -21.72
N VAL A 54 14.86 -2.34 -22.20
CA VAL A 54 15.05 -3.79 -22.36
C VAL A 54 15.16 -4.20 -23.82
N LEU A 55 14.20 -3.77 -24.68
CA LEU A 55 14.16 -4.19 -26.08
C LEU A 55 14.95 -3.24 -27.00
N GLY A 56 15.30 -2.04 -26.57
CA GLY A 56 16.01 -1.03 -27.36
C GLY A 56 15.18 -0.55 -28.57
N ILE A 57 13.89 -0.37 -28.40
CA ILE A 57 12.94 0.09 -29.44
C ILE A 57 12.20 1.34 -28.99
N GLU A 58 11.69 2.09 -29.95
CA GLU A 58 10.79 3.21 -29.67
C GLU A 58 9.50 2.71 -28.99
N LYS A 59 8.99 3.47 -28.01
CA LYS A 59 7.83 3.08 -27.20
C LYS A 59 6.53 2.94 -28.01
N ASP A 60 6.38 3.62 -29.13
CA ASP A 60 5.26 3.50 -30.06
C ASP A 60 5.25 2.14 -30.80
N LYS A 61 6.38 1.44 -30.83
CA LYS A 61 6.51 0.08 -31.36
C LYS A 61 6.01 -1.01 -30.40
N LEU A 62 5.67 -0.65 -29.16
CA LEU A 62 5.11 -1.58 -28.17
C LEU A 62 3.69 -1.15 -27.77
N HIS A 63 2.69 -1.90 -28.21
CA HIS A 63 1.31 -1.77 -27.72
C HIS A 63 1.13 -2.62 -26.48
N HIS A 64 1.09 -1.99 -25.29
CA HIS A 64 0.94 -2.64 -24.00
C HIS A 64 -0.51 -2.51 -23.53
N ILE A 65 -1.17 -3.61 -23.28
CA ILE A 65 -2.59 -3.72 -22.94
C ILE A 65 -2.73 -4.44 -21.62
N ALA A 66 -3.43 -3.82 -20.67
CA ALA A 66 -3.91 -4.52 -19.48
C ALA A 66 -5.41 -4.79 -19.67
N PRO A 67 -5.82 -6.05 -19.84
CA PRO A 67 -7.24 -6.45 -19.79
C PRO A 67 -7.77 -6.34 -18.36
N ASP A 68 -8.89 -7.00 -18.04
CA ASP A 68 -9.33 -7.16 -16.67
C ASP A 68 -8.24 -7.82 -15.82
N VAL A 69 -7.86 -7.17 -14.72
CA VAL A 69 -6.80 -7.62 -13.83
C VAL A 69 -7.40 -8.12 -12.53
N GLY A 70 -7.17 -9.39 -12.21
CA GLY A 70 -7.71 -10.08 -11.03
C GLY A 70 -6.99 -9.80 -9.72
N GLY A 71 -6.79 -8.51 -9.41
CA GLY A 71 -6.08 -8.01 -8.23
C GLY A 71 -4.61 -7.71 -8.51
N GLY A 72 -4.10 -6.64 -7.91
CA GLY A 72 -2.70 -6.23 -8.04
C GLY A 72 -2.01 -6.03 -6.70
N PHE A 73 -2.61 -5.23 -5.81
CA PHE A 73 -2.16 -4.92 -4.45
C PHE A 73 -0.72 -4.40 -4.35
N GLY A 74 -0.18 -3.84 -5.45
CA GLY A 74 1.20 -3.37 -5.56
C GLY A 74 2.13 -4.36 -6.27
N VAL A 75 1.97 -5.67 -6.10
CA VAL A 75 2.86 -6.68 -6.68
C VAL A 75 2.91 -6.65 -8.21
N LYS A 76 1.83 -6.27 -8.88
CA LYS A 76 1.77 -6.16 -10.35
C LYS A 76 2.19 -4.77 -10.88
N ASN A 77 2.73 -3.91 -10.01
CA ASN A 77 3.20 -2.58 -10.43
C ASN A 77 4.58 -2.63 -11.11
N SER A 78 5.39 -3.62 -10.76
CA SER A 78 6.79 -3.73 -11.15
C SER A 78 6.99 -4.24 -12.57
N ALA A 79 8.09 -3.83 -13.19
CA ALA A 79 8.50 -4.26 -14.53
C ALA A 79 9.24 -5.62 -14.47
N TYR A 80 8.51 -6.70 -14.28
CA TYR A 80 9.06 -8.07 -14.22
C TYR A 80 9.72 -8.49 -15.53
N PRO A 81 10.66 -9.46 -15.48
CA PRO A 81 11.42 -9.89 -16.67
C PRO A 81 10.61 -10.73 -17.66
N GLU A 82 9.56 -11.41 -17.24
CA GLU A 82 8.84 -12.36 -18.09
C GLU A 82 8.12 -11.68 -19.29
N PRO A 83 7.48 -10.50 -19.15
CA PRO A 83 6.85 -9.83 -20.29
C PRO A 83 7.81 -9.53 -21.46
N PRO A 84 8.99 -8.90 -21.26
CA PRO A 84 9.91 -8.70 -22.39
C PRO A 84 10.51 -10.00 -22.91
N MET A 85 10.71 -11.04 -22.08
CA MET A 85 11.15 -12.36 -22.54
C MET A 85 10.12 -13.00 -23.48
N VAL A 86 8.83 -12.88 -23.15
CA VAL A 86 7.72 -13.36 -23.99
C VAL A 86 7.67 -12.62 -25.33
N LEU A 87 7.90 -11.30 -25.35
CA LEU A 87 7.98 -10.51 -26.57
C LEU A 87 9.18 -10.90 -27.44
N PHE A 88 10.36 -11.08 -26.84
CA PHE A 88 11.55 -11.56 -27.53
C PHE A 88 11.32 -12.93 -28.17
N ALA A 89 10.74 -13.86 -27.41
CA ALA A 89 10.41 -15.20 -27.90
C ALA A 89 9.38 -15.16 -29.04
N ALA A 90 8.35 -14.32 -28.94
CA ALA A 90 7.33 -14.18 -29.98
C ALA A 90 7.94 -13.71 -31.31
N LYS A 91 8.84 -12.72 -31.28
CA LYS A 91 9.57 -12.27 -32.47
C LYS A 91 10.42 -13.38 -33.07
N LYS A 92 11.17 -14.10 -32.22
CA LYS A 92 12.08 -15.15 -32.69
C LYS A 92 11.35 -16.35 -33.28
N LEU A 93 10.17 -16.70 -32.74
CA LEU A 93 9.38 -17.86 -33.18
C LEU A 93 8.36 -17.52 -34.29
N GLY A 94 8.13 -16.24 -34.58
CA GLY A 94 7.13 -15.78 -35.57
C GLY A 94 5.69 -16.12 -35.15
N ARG A 95 5.39 -16.28 -33.89
CA ARG A 95 4.05 -16.61 -33.35
C ARG A 95 3.86 -16.08 -31.95
N PRO A 96 2.60 -15.87 -31.48
CA PRO A 96 2.33 -15.46 -30.11
C PRO A 96 2.90 -16.45 -29.06
N VAL A 97 3.42 -15.91 -27.97
CA VAL A 97 3.92 -16.67 -26.83
C VAL A 97 3.17 -16.23 -25.58
N LYS A 98 2.75 -17.21 -24.78
CA LYS A 98 2.05 -16.99 -23.50
C LYS A 98 2.89 -17.54 -22.34
N TRP A 99 2.88 -16.78 -21.23
CA TRP A 99 3.41 -17.21 -19.95
C TRP A 99 2.38 -16.93 -18.86
N ILE A 100 2.24 -17.84 -17.91
CA ILE A 100 1.42 -17.69 -16.72
C ILE A 100 2.22 -18.21 -15.54
N ASN A 101 2.32 -17.40 -14.47
CA ASN A 101 2.98 -17.79 -13.24
C ASN A 101 2.14 -18.85 -12.49
N SER A 102 2.79 -19.84 -11.91
CA SER A 102 2.11 -20.72 -10.96
C SER A 102 1.94 -20.01 -9.60
N ARG A 103 1.02 -20.47 -8.78
CA ARG A 103 0.88 -19.93 -7.42
C ARG A 103 2.12 -20.16 -6.58
N SER A 104 2.75 -21.32 -6.71
CA SER A 104 3.98 -21.64 -6.00
C SER A 104 5.13 -20.74 -6.42
N ASP A 105 5.30 -20.52 -7.73
CA ASP A 105 6.33 -19.62 -8.23
C ASP A 105 6.06 -18.16 -7.83
N SER A 106 4.77 -17.75 -7.74
CA SER A 106 4.40 -16.41 -7.24
C SER A 106 4.90 -16.18 -5.81
N PHE A 107 4.81 -17.18 -4.93
CA PHE A 107 5.37 -17.05 -3.57
C PHE A 107 6.89 -16.90 -3.55
N LEU A 108 7.59 -17.39 -4.54
CA LEU A 108 9.06 -17.37 -4.63
C LEU A 108 9.59 -16.15 -5.40
N SER A 109 8.88 -15.69 -6.43
CA SER A 109 9.39 -14.74 -7.41
C SER A 109 8.69 -13.38 -7.42
N ASP A 110 7.47 -13.27 -6.87
CA ASP A 110 6.79 -11.98 -6.77
C ASP A 110 7.49 -11.09 -5.72
N THR A 111 7.41 -9.78 -5.90
CA THR A 111 7.89 -8.84 -4.89
C THR A 111 7.08 -8.96 -3.60
N HIS A 112 7.77 -8.82 -2.48
CA HIS A 112 7.16 -8.88 -1.15
C HIS A 112 6.96 -7.49 -0.56
N GLY A 113 6.15 -7.40 0.50
CA GLY A 113 5.97 -6.20 1.31
C GLY A 113 6.37 -6.40 2.77
N ARG A 114 6.34 -5.34 3.55
CA ARG A 114 6.69 -5.29 4.99
C ARG A 114 8.18 -5.62 5.22
N GLY A 115 8.54 -6.67 5.97
CA GLY A 115 9.92 -7.10 6.17
C GLY A 115 10.81 -6.05 6.85
N GLN A 116 10.40 -5.55 8.02
CA GLN A 116 11.08 -4.47 8.75
C GLN A 116 11.27 -4.84 10.22
N THR A 117 12.39 -4.42 10.78
CA THR A 117 12.59 -4.36 12.23
C THR A 117 12.65 -2.90 12.67
N SER A 118 12.05 -2.59 13.82
CA SER A 118 11.98 -1.21 14.28
C SER A 118 12.18 -1.13 15.79
N ARG A 119 12.89 -0.10 16.22
CA ARG A 119 12.90 0.33 17.61
C ARG A 119 12.10 1.61 17.75
N VAL A 120 11.04 1.55 18.53
CA VAL A 120 10.10 2.67 18.71
C VAL A 120 10.12 3.11 20.17
N LYS A 121 10.16 4.45 20.39
CA LYS A 121 10.07 5.04 21.73
C LYS A 121 8.90 6.03 21.74
N LEU A 122 8.07 5.92 22.78
CA LEU A 122 6.98 6.83 23.06
C LEU A 122 7.26 7.57 24.37
N ALA A 123 7.30 8.90 24.29
CA ALA A 123 7.34 9.75 25.46
C ALA A 123 5.96 10.34 25.74
N LEU A 124 5.53 10.29 27.00
CA LEU A 124 4.24 10.81 27.45
C LEU A 124 4.35 11.37 28.88
N ASN A 125 3.43 12.28 29.24
CA ASN A 125 3.31 12.76 30.59
C ASN A 125 2.50 11.79 31.48
N ARG A 126 2.37 12.11 32.78
CA ARG A 126 1.63 11.28 33.75
C ARG A 126 0.15 11.11 33.40
N ASP A 127 -0.43 12.07 32.69
CA ASP A 127 -1.83 12.03 32.29
C ASP A 127 -2.06 11.24 30.98
N GLY A 128 -0.99 10.66 30.40
CA GLY A 128 -1.07 9.91 29.15
C GLY A 128 -1.06 10.78 27.88
N LYS A 129 -0.75 12.09 27.98
CA LYS A 129 -0.60 12.96 26.81
C LYS A 129 0.73 12.68 26.12
N PHE A 130 0.72 12.47 24.78
CA PHE A 130 1.92 12.20 24.00
C PHE A 130 2.80 13.46 23.89
N LEU A 131 4.09 13.28 24.07
CA LEU A 131 5.12 14.32 23.99
C LEU A 131 6.04 14.12 22.80
N ALA A 132 6.44 12.88 22.54
CA ALA A 132 7.32 12.59 21.41
C ALA A 132 7.17 11.13 20.94
N LEU A 133 7.38 10.92 19.63
CA LEU A 133 7.53 9.61 19.00
C LEU A 133 8.88 9.54 18.30
N HIS A 134 9.70 8.55 18.65
CA HIS A 134 11.01 8.31 18.02
C HIS A 134 11.02 6.90 17.44
N THR A 135 11.31 6.80 16.15
CA THR A 135 11.31 5.51 15.41
C THR A 135 12.60 5.34 14.63
N GLU A 136 13.27 4.22 14.84
CA GLU A 136 14.37 3.75 13.99
C GLU A 136 13.98 2.44 13.33
N THR A 137 14.03 2.40 12.01
CA THR A 137 13.61 1.25 11.21
C THR A 137 14.73 0.78 10.29
N VAL A 138 14.88 -0.54 10.18
CA VAL A 138 15.68 -1.21 9.16
C VAL A 138 14.75 -2.07 8.31
N GLY A 139 14.61 -1.71 7.03
CA GLY A 139 13.80 -2.44 6.06
C GLY A 139 14.67 -3.26 5.10
N ALA A 140 14.29 -4.52 4.88
CA ALA A 140 14.92 -5.38 3.89
C ALA A 140 14.50 -4.95 2.48
N LEU A 141 15.45 -4.86 1.53
CA LEU A 141 15.18 -4.61 0.11
C LEU A 141 15.09 -5.91 -0.71
N GLY A 142 15.59 -7.00 -0.17
CA GLY A 142 15.85 -8.21 -0.95
C GLY A 142 17.20 -8.17 -1.65
N ALA A 143 17.39 -9.04 -2.62
CA ALA A 143 18.71 -9.25 -3.28
C ALA A 143 19.10 -8.08 -4.22
N TYR A 144 18.12 -7.31 -4.68
CA TYR A 144 18.33 -6.15 -5.55
C TYR A 144 17.20 -5.11 -5.38
N CYS A 145 17.50 -3.86 -5.71
CA CYS A 145 16.51 -2.78 -5.70
C CYS A 145 15.48 -2.99 -6.81
N TRP A 146 14.22 -2.93 -6.43
CA TRP A 146 13.13 -2.81 -7.38
C TRP A 146 12.62 -1.36 -7.45
N THR A 147 11.49 -1.10 -8.08
CA THR A 147 11.03 0.25 -8.47
C THR A 147 11.07 1.28 -7.34
N ILE A 148 10.19 1.16 -6.35
CA ILE A 148 10.10 2.08 -5.21
C ILE A 148 10.29 1.37 -3.86
N GLY A 149 10.86 0.17 -3.87
CA GLY A 149 11.13 -0.61 -2.66
C GLY A 149 11.82 0.18 -1.55
N PRO A 150 12.89 0.98 -1.83
CA PRO A 150 13.54 1.79 -0.81
C PRO A 150 12.66 2.86 -0.17
N PHE A 151 11.64 3.36 -0.88
CA PHE A 151 10.73 4.38 -0.37
C PHE A 151 9.87 3.86 0.79
N THR A 152 9.47 2.58 0.76
CA THR A 152 8.58 1.98 1.76
C THR A 152 9.12 2.11 3.19
N PRO A 153 10.34 1.65 3.54
CA PRO A 153 10.88 1.76 4.90
C PRO A 153 11.44 3.16 5.23
N THR A 154 11.46 4.08 4.28
CA THR A 154 12.00 5.43 4.46
C THR A 154 10.91 6.49 4.35
N GLY A 155 10.80 7.19 3.23
CA GLY A 155 9.86 8.29 3.04
C GLY A 155 8.39 7.88 3.15
N GLY A 156 8.01 6.67 2.70
CA GLY A 156 6.64 6.16 2.78
C GLY A 156 6.15 5.99 4.21
N SER A 157 6.96 5.37 5.06
CA SER A 157 6.64 5.20 6.49
C SER A 157 6.79 6.51 7.26
N ALA A 158 7.86 7.28 7.00
CA ALA A 158 8.15 8.50 7.74
C ALA A 158 6.99 9.52 7.69
N ARG A 159 6.41 9.74 6.49
CA ARG A 159 5.36 10.76 6.31
C ARG A 159 4.11 10.53 7.14
N THR A 160 3.75 9.29 7.39
CA THR A 160 2.50 8.90 8.08
C THR A 160 2.72 8.40 9.50
N GLN A 161 3.95 8.54 10.02
CA GLN A 161 4.22 8.28 11.43
C GLN A 161 3.30 9.11 12.33
N GLY A 162 2.88 8.50 13.43
CA GLY A 162 1.96 9.12 14.38
C GLY A 162 0.49 9.04 13.97
N GLY A 163 0.16 8.71 12.70
CA GLY A 163 -1.22 8.56 12.27
C GLY A 163 -2.10 9.77 12.62
N PRO A 164 -3.33 9.56 13.14
CA PRO A 164 -4.25 10.63 13.48
C PRO A 164 -3.98 11.28 14.87
N TYR A 165 -2.79 11.09 15.43
CA TYR A 165 -2.47 11.62 16.76
C TYR A 165 -1.64 12.91 16.72
N ALA A 166 -1.95 13.83 17.67
CA ALA A 166 -1.27 15.09 17.81
C ALA A 166 0.06 14.95 18.58
N PHE A 167 1.11 14.55 17.88
CA PHE A 167 2.46 14.52 18.44
C PHE A 167 3.15 15.88 18.27
N PRO A 168 3.62 16.53 19.33
CA PRO A 168 4.37 17.79 19.19
C PRO A 168 5.78 17.59 18.64
N THR A 169 6.37 16.41 18.84
CA THR A 169 7.72 16.09 18.37
C THR A 169 7.80 14.68 17.83
N MET A 170 8.44 14.53 16.68
CA MET A 170 8.65 13.23 16.06
C MET A 170 10.04 13.13 15.45
N TYR A 171 10.63 11.95 15.50
CA TYR A 171 11.87 11.60 14.82
C TYR A 171 11.70 10.25 14.12
N TYR A 172 12.13 10.18 12.87
CA TYR A 172 12.16 8.94 12.11
C TYR A 172 13.49 8.76 11.40
N ARG A 173 14.11 7.59 11.59
CA ARG A 173 15.30 7.15 10.87
C ARG A 173 15.00 5.84 10.16
N GLY A 174 14.84 5.86 8.83
CA GLY A 174 14.70 4.67 8.00
C GLY A 174 16.02 4.29 7.33
N ARG A 175 16.39 3.02 7.38
CA ARG A 175 17.48 2.43 6.61
C ARG A 175 16.92 1.30 5.76
N ALA A 176 17.28 1.29 4.49
CA ALA A 176 16.97 0.22 3.56
C ALA A 176 18.26 -0.58 3.29
N VAL A 177 18.22 -1.89 3.49
CA VAL A 177 19.39 -2.77 3.37
C VAL A 177 19.13 -3.94 2.43
N PHE A 178 20.14 -4.32 1.66
CA PHE A 178 20.07 -5.51 0.84
C PHE A 178 20.10 -6.78 1.70
N THR A 179 19.34 -7.78 1.25
CA THR A 179 19.25 -9.10 1.88
C THR A 179 19.16 -10.17 0.79
N ASN A 180 19.53 -11.42 1.11
CA ASN A 180 19.49 -12.54 0.16
C ASN A 180 18.09 -13.17 0.04
N THR A 181 17.07 -12.33 -0.10
CA THR A 181 15.65 -12.72 -0.19
C THR A 181 15.01 -12.16 -1.45
N ALA A 182 13.76 -12.56 -1.75
CA ALA A 182 12.98 -11.94 -2.82
C ALA A 182 12.94 -10.40 -2.65
N PRO A 183 12.91 -9.63 -3.74
CA PRO A 183 12.87 -8.17 -3.66
C PRO A 183 11.65 -7.64 -2.91
N MET A 184 11.84 -6.50 -2.28
CA MET A 184 10.76 -5.74 -1.63
C MET A 184 10.30 -4.64 -2.57
N ASP A 185 8.96 -4.51 -2.69
CA ASP A 185 8.35 -3.42 -3.45
C ASP A 185 6.99 -3.07 -2.81
N PRO A 186 6.24 -2.11 -3.32
CA PRO A 186 4.98 -1.73 -2.72
C PRO A 186 4.04 -2.91 -2.51
N TYR A 187 3.53 -3.02 -1.31
CA TYR A 187 2.36 -3.80 -0.99
C TYR A 187 1.34 -2.90 -0.30
N ARG A 188 0.10 -3.00 -0.68
CA ARG A 188 -1.09 -2.25 -0.23
C ARG A 188 -0.82 -1.30 0.94
N GLY A 189 -0.76 0.01 0.65
CA GLY A 189 -0.41 1.07 1.61
C GLY A 189 1.06 1.51 1.62
N ALA A 190 2.04 0.66 1.19
CA ALA A 190 3.44 1.01 0.88
C ALA A 190 4.11 1.97 1.89
N GLY A 191 4.31 1.53 3.12
CA GLY A 191 4.91 2.28 4.22
C GLY A 191 3.90 2.79 5.25
N ARG A 192 2.66 3.08 4.86
CA ARG A 192 1.62 3.57 5.78
C ARG A 192 1.15 2.49 6.78
N PRO A 193 0.89 1.23 6.37
CA PRO A 193 0.59 0.16 7.32
C PRO A 193 1.75 -0.13 8.26
N GLU A 194 2.99 -0.01 7.79
CA GLU A 194 4.18 -0.17 8.60
C GLU A 194 4.27 0.92 9.68
N ALA A 195 4.01 2.18 9.31
CA ALA A 195 3.94 3.30 10.24
C ALA A 195 2.81 3.14 11.26
N THR A 196 1.63 2.73 10.80
CA THR A 196 0.47 2.43 11.67
C THR A 196 0.81 1.31 12.65
N PHE A 197 1.40 0.21 12.18
CA PHE A 197 1.83 -0.90 13.03
C PHE A 197 2.79 -0.43 14.13
N GLN A 198 3.80 0.35 13.78
CA GLN A 198 4.79 0.89 14.72
C GLN A 198 4.11 1.78 15.77
N THR A 199 3.27 2.73 15.33
CA THR A 199 2.57 3.67 16.19
C THR A 199 1.58 2.97 17.12
N GLU A 200 0.72 2.11 16.59
CA GLU A 200 -0.32 1.46 17.36
C GLU A 200 0.23 0.41 18.34
N ARG A 201 1.30 -0.30 17.95
CA ARG A 201 1.94 -1.27 18.82
C ARG A 201 2.61 -0.63 20.02
N ILE A 202 3.29 0.51 19.84
CA ILE A 202 3.90 1.21 20.98
C ILE A 202 2.84 1.83 21.90
N ILE A 203 1.74 2.36 21.37
CA ILE A 203 0.63 2.89 22.17
C ILE A 203 -0.02 1.78 22.99
N GLU A 204 -0.34 0.65 22.37
CA GLU A 204 -0.92 -0.52 23.04
C GLU A 204 0.00 -1.07 24.13
N TYR A 205 1.30 -1.21 23.82
CA TYR A 205 2.28 -1.69 24.78
C TYR A 205 2.44 -0.72 25.97
N THR A 206 2.48 0.58 25.67
CA THR A 206 2.59 1.63 26.70
C THR A 206 1.38 1.63 27.63
N SER A 207 0.16 1.52 27.09
CA SER A 207 -1.06 1.48 27.91
C SER A 207 -1.03 0.33 28.91
N ARG A 208 -0.63 -0.85 28.46
CA ARG A 208 -0.49 -2.05 29.32
C ARG A 208 0.59 -1.89 30.39
N MET A 209 1.77 -1.37 30.01
CA MET A 209 2.89 -1.19 30.92
C MET A 209 2.60 -0.19 32.03
N LEU A 210 1.79 0.82 31.74
CA LEU A 210 1.44 1.88 32.70
C LEU A 210 0.07 1.70 33.36
N GLY A 211 -0.67 0.64 33.02
CA GLY A 211 -2.02 0.40 33.51
C GLY A 211 -3.05 1.43 33.03
N LEU A 212 -2.79 2.06 31.86
CA LEU A 212 -3.71 3.03 31.26
C LEU A 212 -4.73 2.30 30.37
N ASP A 213 -5.95 2.84 30.27
CA ASP A 213 -6.95 2.34 29.35
C ASP A 213 -6.50 2.58 27.89
N PRO A 214 -6.41 1.54 27.04
CA PRO A 214 -5.94 1.66 25.67
C PRO A 214 -6.90 2.48 24.77
N VAL A 215 -8.16 2.60 25.13
CA VAL A 215 -9.13 3.46 24.43
C VAL A 215 -8.91 4.93 24.85
N GLU A 216 -8.84 5.18 26.15
CA GLU A 216 -8.69 6.53 26.70
C GLU A 216 -7.37 7.19 26.28
N ILE A 217 -6.25 6.43 26.25
CA ILE A 217 -4.97 6.99 25.83
C ILE A 217 -5.03 7.44 24.35
N ARG A 218 -5.76 6.71 23.50
CA ARG A 218 -5.98 7.09 22.10
C ARG A 218 -6.88 8.30 21.99
N ARG A 219 -8.05 8.26 22.62
CA ARG A 219 -9.05 9.36 22.65
C ARG A 219 -8.40 10.69 23.01
N LYS A 220 -7.60 10.72 24.08
CA LYS A 220 -6.89 11.90 24.60
C LYS A 220 -5.93 12.52 23.58
N ASN A 221 -5.40 11.74 22.65
CA ASN A 221 -4.30 12.16 21.78
C ASN A 221 -4.71 12.34 20.32
N LEU A 222 -5.96 12.07 19.94
CA LEU A 222 -6.44 12.33 18.59
C LEU A 222 -6.34 13.82 18.25
N ILE A 223 -6.07 14.11 16.99
CA ILE A 223 -6.13 15.47 16.44
C ILE A 223 -7.59 15.92 16.46
N ALA A 224 -7.87 17.04 17.15
CA ALA A 224 -9.19 17.60 17.22
C ALA A 224 -9.58 18.30 15.91
N PRO A 225 -10.89 18.35 15.54
CA PRO A 225 -11.34 18.98 14.28
C PRO A 225 -10.98 20.46 14.17
N ASP A 226 -10.97 21.21 15.26
CA ASP A 226 -10.58 22.61 15.33
C ASP A 226 -9.07 22.87 15.22
N ALA A 227 -8.26 21.81 15.32
CA ALA A 227 -6.82 21.85 15.07
C ALA A 227 -6.45 21.65 13.57
N LEU A 228 -7.43 21.44 12.71
CA LEU A 228 -7.21 21.30 11.27
C LEU A 228 -7.20 22.66 10.55
N PRO A 229 -6.37 22.85 9.51
CA PRO A 229 -5.39 21.92 8.99
C PRO A 229 -4.21 21.72 9.96
N HIS A 230 -3.82 20.46 10.19
CA HIS A 230 -2.74 20.09 11.10
C HIS A 230 -1.49 19.65 10.34
N LYS A 231 -0.38 20.32 10.58
CA LYS A 231 0.92 19.93 10.02
C LYS A 231 1.68 19.08 11.02
N THR A 232 1.92 17.82 10.66
CA THR A 232 2.70 16.92 11.52
C THR A 232 4.18 17.31 11.54
N PRO A 233 4.94 16.97 12.61
CA PRO A 233 6.39 17.19 12.63
C PRO A 233 7.14 16.47 11.50
N MET A 234 6.53 15.45 10.87
CA MET A 234 7.09 14.76 9.70
C MET A 234 6.71 15.41 8.36
N GLY A 235 6.03 16.57 8.39
CA GLY A 235 5.71 17.37 7.22
C GLY A 235 4.49 16.90 6.41
N LEU A 236 3.64 16.06 7.00
CA LEU A 236 2.34 15.73 6.41
C LEU A 236 1.34 16.84 6.79
N ASP A 237 0.65 17.39 5.79
CA ASP A 237 -0.48 18.28 6.01
C ASP A 237 -1.77 17.44 6.02
N ILE A 238 -2.47 17.46 7.16
CA ILE A 238 -3.79 16.82 7.36
C ILE A 238 -4.81 17.96 7.27
N ASP A 239 -5.54 17.99 6.18
CA ASP A 239 -6.39 19.13 5.80
C ASP A 239 -7.85 18.98 6.21
N CYS A 240 -8.31 17.75 6.46
CA CYS A 240 -9.69 17.45 6.82
C CYS A 240 -9.81 16.18 7.67
N GLY A 241 -10.96 16.05 8.34
CA GLY A 241 -11.33 14.87 9.12
C GLY A 241 -11.94 15.25 10.48
N ASP A 242 -12.70 14.31 11.04
CA ASP A 242 -13.16 14.33 12.42
C ASP A 242 -12.77 12.99 13.06
N PHE A 243 -11.52 12.91 13.50
CA PHE A 243 -10.95 11.69 14.05
C PHE A 243 -11.62 11.27 15.37
N PRO A 244 -11.91 12.20 16.31
CA PRO A 244 -12.67 11.86 17.50
C PRO A 244 -14.05 11.29 17.21
N HIS A 245 -14.83 11.92 16.33
CA HIS A 245 -16.17 11.41 15.98
C HIS A 245 -16.10 10.02 15.35
N LEU A 246 -15.20 9.80 14.40
CA LEU A 246 -15.01 8.50 13.77
C LEU A 246 -14.59 7.43 14.79
N PHE A 247 -13.74 7.80 15.73
CA PHE A 247 -13.27 6.91 16.79
C PHE A 247 -14.43 6.49 17.72
N GLU A 248 -15.21 7.44 18.21
CA GLU A 248 -16.38 7.15 19.05
C GLU A 248 -17.43 6.31 18.29
N ARG A 249 -17.70 6.68 17.04
CA ARG A 249 -18.65 5.88 16.23
C ARG A 249 -18.18 4.45 16.01
N THR A 250 -16.88 4.24 15.87
CA THR A 250 -16.29 2.90 15.76
C THR A 250 -16.45 2.11 17.06
N LEU A 251 -16.24 2.77 18.22
CA LEU A 251 -16.44 2.16 19.52
C LEU A 251 -17.92 1.78 19.78
N GLU A 252 -18.85 2.66 19.43
CA GLU A 252 -20.29 2.35 19.53
C GLU A 252 -20.65 1.10 18.73
N LEU A 253 -20.14 0.97 17.50
CA LEU A 253 -20.42 -0.19 16.64
C LEU A 253 -19.72 -1.48 17.11
N ALA A 254 -18.55 -1.36 17.70
CA ALA A 254 -17.75 -2.48 18.20
C ALA A 254 -18.21 -2.98 19.57
N ASP A 255 -18.89 -2.13 20.34
CA ASP A 255 -19.39 -2.40 21.69
C ASP A 255 -18.35 -3.10 22.59
N PRO A 256 -17.21 -2.43 22.91
CA PRO A 256 -16.14 -3.05 23.69
C PRO A 256 -16.57 -3.47 25.10
N GLY A 257 -17.67 -2.93 25.62
CA GLY A 257 -18.25 -3.32 26.91
C GLY A 257 -18.67 -4.80 26.96
N THR A 258 -18.98 -5.40 25.81
CA THR A 258 -19.36 -6.83 25.73
C THR A 258 -18.16 -7.77 25.61
N PHE A 259 -16.94 -7.22 25.42
CA PHE A 259 -15.73 -8.01 25.15
C PHE A 259 -15.45 -9.08 26.21
N ALA A 260 -15.53 -8.73 27.50
CA ALA A 260 -15.23 -9.66 28.59
C ALA A 260 -16.17 -10.89 28.56
N GLY A 261 -17.47 -10.68 28.36
CA GLY A 261 -18.44 -11.76 28.25
C GLY A 261 -18.22 -12.65 27.02
N HIS A 262 -17.81 -12.08 25.89
CA HIS A 262 -17.45 -12.83 24.69
C HIS A 262 -16.16 -13.63 24.87
N ALA A 263 -15.16 -13.03 25.53
CA ALA A 263 -13.88 -13.69 25.82
C ALA A 263 -14.07 -14.89 26.75
N ASP A 264 -14.88 -14.75 27.81
CA ASP A 264 -15.20 -15.82 28.75
C ASP A 264 -15.93 -16.97 28.06
N LYS A 265 -16.97 -16.69 27.28
CA LYS A 265 -17.69 -17.71 26.47
C LYS A 265 -16.75 -18.43 25.50
N ALA A 266 -15.88 -17.71 24.83
CA ALA A 266 -14.90 -18.31 23.93
C ALA A 266 -13.94 -19.23 24.68
N LYS A 267 -13.43 -18.80 25.85
CA LYS A 267 -12.54 -19.59 26.69
C LYS A 267 -13.20 -20.87 27.18
N GLN A 268 -14.47 -20.82 27.63
CA GLN A 268 -15.26 -22.00 28.01
C GLN A 268 -15.42 -23.00 26.85
N ALA A 269 -15.47 -22.50 25.62
CA ALA A 269 -15.52 -23.30 24.39
C ALA A 269 -14.14 -23.71 23.85
N GLY A 270 -13.05 -23.56 24.62
CA GLY A 270 -11.68 -23.86 24.19
C GLY A 270 -11.14 -22.95 23.07
N ARG A 271 -11.69 -21.74 22.92
CA ARG A 271 -11.31 -20.76 21.90
C ARG A 271 -10.77 -19.49 22.55
N LEU A 272 -10.09 -18.67 21.75
CA LEU A 272 -9.64 -17.33 22.13
C LEU A 272 -10.49 -16.27 21.43
N PHE A 273 -10.76 -15.19 22.14
CA PHE A 273 -11.42 -14.01 21.59
C PHE A 273 -10.58 -12.78 21.92
N GLY A 274 -10.24 -11.95 20.90
CA GLY A 274 -9.41 -10.78 21.04
C GLY A 274 -10.13 -9.53 20.53
N PHE A 275 -9.86 -8.39 21.16
CA PHE A 275 -10.31 -7.08 20.77
C PHE A 275 -9.13 -6.12 20.74
N ALA A 276 -9.07 -5.28 19.71
CA ALA A 276 -8.15 -4.16 19.62
C ALA A 276 -8.75 -3.06 18.73
N ILE A 277 -8.35 -1.83 18.98
CA ILE A 277 -8.68 -0.68 18.13
C ILE A 277 -7.38 -0.04 17.64
N ALA A 278 -7.35 0.30 16.35
CA ALA A 278 -6.16 0.86 15.70
C ALA A 278 -6.60 1.94 14.69
N PRO A 279 -6.70 3.20 15.11
CA PRO A 279 -6.90 4.30 14.19
C PRO A 279 -5.74 4.45 13.22
N TYR A 280 -6.02 4.69 11.96
CA TYR A 280 -4.98 4.87 10.96
C TYR A 280 -5.30 6.03 10.01
N LEU A 281 -4.27 6.53 9.37
CA LEU A 281 -4.36 7.58 8.37
C LEU A 281 -3.86 7.05 7.02
N GLU A 282 -4.66 7.23 5.97
CA GLU A 282 -4.29 6.94 4.59
C GLU A 282 -4.37 8.21 3.75
N CYS A 283 -3.35 8.48 2.95
CA CYS A 283 -3.35 9.62 2.06
C CYS A 283 -4.23 9.37 0.84
N THR A 284 -5.11 10.31 0.52
CA THR A 284 -5.93 10.25 -0.69
C THR A 284 -5.08 10.61 -1.92
N GLY A 285 -5.22 9.80 -2.99
CA GLY A 285 -4.51 10.04 -4.25
C GLY A 285 -3.07 9.51 -4.26
N GLY A 286 -2.44 9.56 -5.39
CA GLY A 286 -1.09 9.00 -5.61
C GLY A 286 -0.19 9.84 -6.49
N GLY A 287 -0.72 10.49 -7.50
CA GLY A 287 0.01 11.36 -8.43
C GLY A 287 -0.49 12.80 -8.40
N PRO A 288 0.37 13.77 -8.65
CA PRO A 288 -0.03 15.18 -8.68
C PRO A 288 -0.87 15.55 -9.91
N LYS A 289 -0.91 14.67 -10.92
CA LYS A 289 -1.63 14.88 -12.19
C LYS A 289 -2.20 13.58 -12.69
N GLU A 290 -3.41 13.63 -13.22
CA GLU A 290 -4.09 12.54 -13.90
C GLU A 290 -4.64 13.06 -15.22
N PHE A 291 -4.59 12.21 -16.26
CA PHE A 291 -5.16 12.55 -17.58
C PHE A 291 -6.63 12.19 -17.64
N ALA A 292 -7.46 13.08 -18.18
CA ALA A 292 -8.82 12.79 -18.59
C ALA A 292 -9.10 13.49 -19.92
N GLY A 293 -9.60 12.74 -20.90
CA GLY A 293 -9.98 13.24 -22.21
C GLY A 293 -11.41 12.85 -22.56
N VAL A 294 -12.21 13.79 -23.05
CA VAL A 294 -13.58 13.55 -23.53
C VAL A 294 -13.60 13.78 -25.03
N THR A 295 -14.11 12.81 -25.78
CA THR A 295 -14.27 12.91 -27.25
C THR A 295 -15.74 12.69 -27.62
N PHE A 296 -16.29 13.63 -28.36
CA PHE A 296 -17.63 13.51 -28.96
C PHE A 296 -17.50 13.02 -30.40
N SER A 297 -18.22 11.96 -30.73
CA SER A 297 -18.25 11.42 -32.06
C SER A 297 -19.46 11.94 -32.87
N ALA A 298 -19.39 11.88 -34.20
CA ALA A 298 -20.45 12.36 -35.08
C ALA A 298 -21.77 11.57 -34.96
N ASP A 299 -21.71 10.33 -34.46
CA ASP A 299 -22.86 9.50 -34.15
C ASP A 299 -23.53 9.83 -32.79
N GLY A 300 -23.07 10.84 -32.10
CA GLY A 300 -23.57 11.25 -30.76
C GLY A 300 -22.99 10.44 -29.60
N SER A 301 -22.09 9.49 -29.86
CA SER A 301 -21.40 8.79 -28.76
C SER A 301 -20.35 9.68 -28.10
N VAL A 302 -20.11 9.44 -26.79
CA VAL A 302 -19.10 10.14 -26.01
C VAL A 302 -18.11 9.12 -25.44
N SER A 303 -16.84 9.31 -25.75
CA SER A 303 -15.75 8.50 -25.21
C SER A 303 -15.02 9.26 -24.10
N LEU A 304 -14.85 8.64 -22.95
CA LEU A 304 -14.05 9.14 -21.84
C LEU A 304 -12.77 8.31 -21.70
N ALA A 305 -11.61 8.93 -21.92
CA ALA A 305 -10.32 8.32 -21.65
C ALA A 305 -9.76 8.89 -20.32
N VAL A 306 -9.40 8.01 -19.40
CA VAL A 306 -8.83 8.38 -18.08
C VAL A 306 -7.52 7.64 -17.85
N GLY A 307 -6.62 8.25 -17.05
CA GLY A 307 -5.36 7.63 -16.66
C GLY A 307 -5.52 6.47 -15.67
N SER A 308 -6.65 6.40 -14.97
CA SER A 308 -6.93 5.33 -14.00
C SER A 308 -7.14 3.98 -14.66
N GLN A 309 -6.44 2.97 -14.15
CA GLN A 309 -6.56 1.58 -14.55
C GLN A 309 -7.31 0.77 -13.49
N SER A 310 -8.27 -0.06 -13.90
CA SER A 310 -8.92 -1.02 -13.01
C SER A 310 -8.02 -2.25 -12.79
N THR A 311 -7.78 -2.58 -11.51
CA THR A 311 -7.08 -3.81 -11.11
C THR A 311 -7.94 -4.66 -10.18
N GLY A 312 -9.24 -4.76 -10.51
CA GLY A 312 -10.25 -5.49 -9.74
C GLY A 312 -11.23 -4.59 -8.97
N MET A 313 -11.06 -3.24 -8.99
CA MET A 313 -11.97 -2.32 -8.32
C MET A 313 -13.27 -2.08 -9.08
N GLY A 314 -13.39 -2.57 -10.32
CA GLY A 314 -14.61 -2.48 -11.11
C GLY A 314 -14.94 -1.06 -11.62
N GLN A 315 -13.95 -0.22 -11.86
CA GLN A 315 -14.18 1.17 -12.31
C GLN A 315 -14.96 1.25 -13.62
N ALA A 316 -14.69 0.33 -14.56
CA ALA A 316 -15.42 0.25 -15.82
C ALA A 316 -16.90 -0.16 -15.67
N HIS A 317 -17.25 -0.76 -14.53
CA HIS A 317 -18.60 -1.26 -14.23
C HIS A 317 -19.35 -0.44 -13.20
N LYS A 318 -18.74 0.64 -12.66
CA LYS A 318 -19.48 1.56 -11.79
C LYS A 318 -20.55 2.23 -12.62
N PRO A 319 -21.83 2.18 -12.18
CA PRO A 319 -22.85 3.00 -12.83
C PRO A 319 -22.38 4.44 -12.79
N THR A 320 -22.21 5.04 -13.93
CA THR A 320 -22.03 6.49 -14.03
C THR A 320 -23.20 7.11 -13.29
N PRO A 321 -23.01 7.99 -12.30
CA PRO A 321 -24.11 8.77 -11.82
C PRO A 321 -24.76 9.41 -13.04
N LYS A 322 -26.05 9.19 -13.25
CA LYS A 322 -26.77 9.94 -14.28
C LYS A 322 -26.59 11.39 -13.92
N SER A 323 -25.64 12.07 -14.55
CA SER A 323 -25.57 13.51 -14.50
C SER A 323 -26.81 14.01 -15.21
N THR A 324 -27.84 14.30 -14.46
CA THR A 324 -28.88 15.23 -14.89
C THR A 324 -28.20 16.60 -14.93
N PHE A 325 -27.80 17.01 -16.13
CA PHE A 325 -27.54 18.41 -16.43
C PHE A 325 -28.88 19.13 -16.55
#